data_8cbe38821111764f36657295530e4c9c
#
_entry.id   8cbe38821111764f36657295530e4c9c
#
_cell.length_a   1.000
_cell.length_b   1.000
_cell.length_c   1.000
_cell.angle_alpha   90.00
_cell.angle_beta   90.00
_cell.angle_gamma   90.00
#
_symmetry.space_group_name_H-M   'P 1'
#
loop_
_entity.id
_entity.type
_entity.pdbx_description
1 polymer ?
#
loop_
_entity_poly.entity_id
_entity_poly.type
_entity_poly.pdbx_seq_one_letter_code
_entity_poly.pdbx_strand_id
1 'polypeptide(L)'
;MELAPTCITIVRMKKAHLIFGVLIVVGFLLTGQYMDKFYNHLHGMADGPRLLYRTRHIFILLAGLLNLGIGAYFTNRIHSWARALQLLGSLFIFAASILFLIAFFYEPNLGNLHTPLSHWGTYTIATGAVLHVVSGVDAA
;
A
#
# COMPACT_ATOMS: atom_id res chain seq x y z
N MET A 1 9.00 34.71 8.70
CA MET A 1 9.23 34.06 7.37
C MET A 1 8.21 32.93 7.27
N GLU A 2 7.04 33.21 6.73
CA GLU A 2 5.94 32.23 6.57
C GLU A 2 6.33 31.27 5.44
N LEU A 3 6.51 30.00 5.80
CA LEU A 3 6.69 28.96 4.78
C LEU A 3 5.43 28.91 3.93
N ALA A 4 5.57 29.06 2.60
CA ALA A 4 4.44 29.06 1.68
C ALA A 4 3.58 27.79 1.92
N PRO A 5 2.24 27.90 1.88
CA PRO A 5 1.31 26.80 2.23
C PRO A 5 1.57 25.50 1.44
N THR A 6 2.16 25.60 0.27
CA THR A 6 2.60 24.47 -0.56
C THR A 6 3.75 23.66 0.07
N CYS A 7 4.70 24.29 0.76
CA CYS A 7 5.82 23.59 1.39
C CYS A 7 5.35 22.73 2.57
N ILE A 8 4.37 23.22 3.34
CA ILE A 8 3.80 22.52 4.49
C ILE A 8 3.08 21.24 4.04
N THR A 9 2.30 21.30 2.96
CA THR A 9 1.55 20.13 2.46
C THR A 9 2.48 19.01 2.02
N ILE A 10 3.61 19.31 1.39
CA ILE A 10 4.57 18.33 0.89
C ILE A 10 5.29 17.61 2.02
N VAL A 11 5.79 18.38 3.00
CA VAL A 11 6.45 17.79 4.19
C VAL A 11 5.48 16.86 4.91
N ARG A 12 4.19 17.21 4.96
CA ARG A 12 3.13 16.36 5.54
C ARG A 12 2.94 15.08 4.74
N MET A 13 2.85 15.14 3.42
CA MET A 13 2.66 13.96 2.57
C MET A 13 3.86 13.01 2.60
N LYS A 14 5.08 13.54 2.53
CA LYS A 14 6.30 12.76 2.71
C LYS A 14 6.29 11.99 4.03
N LYS A 15 6.02 12.68 5.13
CA LYS A 15 5.94 12.06 6.46
C LYS A 15 4.79 11.05 6.55
N ALA A 16 3.62 11.35 5.94
CA ALA A 16 2.49 10.46 5.91
C ALA A 16 2.85 9.12 5.24
N HIS A 17 3.48 9.14 4.07
CA HIS A 17 3.93 7.92 3.40
C HIS A 17 4.97 7.14 4.22
N LEU A 18 5.94 7.81 4.84
CA LEU A 18 6.93 7.14 5.69
C LEU A 18 6.29 6.47 6.90
N ILE A 19 5.47 7.21 7.66
CA ILE A 19 4.80 6.68 8.85
C ILE A 19 3.86 5.54 8.46
N PHE A 20 3.03 5.75 7.45
CA PHE A 20 2.07 4.75 7.01
C PHE A 20 2.78 3.51 6.44
N GLY A 21 3.86 3.69 5.68
CA GLY A 21 4.69 2.60 5.19
C GLY A 21 5.28 1.74 6.30
N VAL A 22 5.82 2.37 7.37
CA VAL A 22 6.30 1.65 8.55
C VAL A 22 5.16 0.88 9.22
N LEU A 23 3.98 1.49 9.39
CA LEU A 23 2.82 0.81 9.98
C LEU A 23 2.39 -0.41 9.16
N ILE A 24 2.39 -0.32 7.83
CA ILE A 24 2.05 -1.44 6.95
C ILE A 24 3.12 -2.55 7.02
N VAL A 25 4.41 -2.21 7.11
CA VAL A 25 5.48 -3.21 7.32
C VAL A 25 5.35 -3.89 8.69
N VAL A 26 5.00 -3.15 9.73
CA VAL A 26 4.66 -3.75 11.02
C VAL A 26 3.44 -4.68 10.88
N GLY A 27 2.40 -4.27 10.17
CA GLY A 27 1.25 -5.12 9.83
C GLY A 27 1.65 -6.40 9.11
N PHE A 28 2.62 -6.32 8.17
CA PHE A 28 3.21 -7.51 7.53
C PHE A 28 3.83 -8.44 8.57
N LEU A 29 4.66 -7.95 9.49
CA LEU A 29 5.28 -8.79 10.53
C LEU A 29 4.23 -9.43 11.43
N LEU A 30 3.20 -8.68 11.81
CA LEU A 30 2.10 -9.19 12.66
C LEU A 30 1.26 -10.25 11.94
N THR A 31 0.99 -10.09 10.65
CA THR A 31 0.26 -11.10 9.86
C THR A 31 1.09 -12.36 9.66
N GLY A 32 2.44 -12.25 9.58
CA GLY A 32 3.34 -13.41 9.61
C GLY A 32 3.26 -14.18 10.92
N GLN A 33 3.33 -13.48 12.06
CA GLN A 33 3.16 -14.09 13.38
C GLN A 33 1.76 -14.69 13.58
N TYR A 34 0.73 -14.06 13.01
CA TYR A 34 -0.63 -14.59 13.03
C TYR A 34 -0.71 -15.96 12.32
N MET A 35 -0.13 -16.08 11.13
CA MET A 35 -0.07 -17.37 10.41
C MET A 35 0.72 -18.43 11.18
N ASP A 36 1.78 -18.03 11.87
CA ASP A 36 2.57 -18.93 12.69
C ASP A 36 1.79 -19.45 13.90
N LYS A 37 1.28 -18.56 14.72
CA LYS A 37 0.64 -18.90 16.00
C LYS A 37 -0.72 -19.59 15.84
N PHE A 38 -1.56 -19.15 14.90
CA PHE A 38 -2.92 -19.63 14.79
C PHE A 38 -3.09 -20.75 13.77
N TYR A 39 -2.17 -20.89 12.82
CA TYR A 39 -2.26 -21.86 11.74
C TYR A 39 -1.02 -22.74 11.62
N ASN A 40 -0.14 -22.77 12.62
CA ASN A 40 1.06 -23.60 12.64
C ASN A 40 1.84 -23.52 11.31
N HIS A 41 2.24 -22.32 10.89
CA HIS A 41 2.86 -22.04 9.59
C HIS A 41 2.03 -22.49 8.37
N LEU A 42 0.73 -22.55 8.49
CA LEU A 42 -0.22 -23.07 7.49
C LEU A 42 -0.05 -24.57 7.18
N HIS A 43 0.59 -25.34 8.08
CA HIS A 43 0.71 -26.79 7.93
C HIS A 43 -0.66 -27.46 8.02
N GLY A 44 -0.93 -28.39 7.08
CA GLY A 44 -2.22 -29.10 7.04
C GLY A 44 -3.39 -28.30 6.48
N MET A 45 -3.19 -27.00 6.18
CA MET A 45 -4.21 -26.19 5.51
C MET A 45 -4.33 -26.59 4.04
N ALA A 46 -5.58 -26.62 3.52
CA ALA A 46 -5.85 -26.84 2.10
C ALA A 46 -5.11 -25.81 1.22
N ASP A 47 -4.74 -26.21 0.01
CA ASP A 47 -3.88 -25.40 -0.89
C ASP A 47 -4.48 -24.03 -1.21
N GLY A 48 -5.79 -23.92 -1.44
CA GLY A 48 -6.47 -22.68 -1.76
C GLY A 48 -6.29 -21.62 -0.67
N PRO A 49 -6.80 -21.80 0.54
CA PRO A 49 -6.63 -20.86 1.65
C PRO A 49 -5.16 -20.59 1.98
N ARG A 50 -4.29 -21.62 1.92
CA ARG A 50 -2.83 -21.46 2.13
C ARG A 50 -2.20 -20.49 1.12
N LEU A 51 -2.56 -20.62 -0.16
CA LEU A 51 -2.09 -19.71 -1.20
C LEU A 51 -2.60 -18.29 -0.95
N LEU A 52 -3.88 -18.14 -0.57
CA LEU A 52 -4.47 -16.84 -0.28
C LEU A 52 -3.75 -16.13 0.86
N TYR A 53 -3.51 -16.77 2.00
CA TYR A 53 -2.76 -16.19 3.12
C TYR A 53 -1.37 -15.71 2.70
N ARG A 54 -0.59 -16.56 2.00
CA ARG A 54 0.76 -16.22 1.55
C ARG A 54 0.76 -15.04 0.59
N THR A 55 -0.13 -15.03 -0.37
CA THR A 55 -0.18 -13.99 -1.40
C THR A 55 -0.57 -12.63 -0.78
N ARG A 56 -1.60 -12.59 0.11
CA ARG A 56 -2.02 -11.34 0.78
C ARG A 56 -0.94 -10.82 1.70
N HIS A 57 -0.26 -11.71 2.40
CA HIS A 57 0.89 -11.34 3.22
C HIS A 57 1.97 -10.62 2.38
N ILE A 58 2.31 -11.14 1.19
CA ILE A 58 3.26 -10.50 0.28
C ILE A 58 2.72 -9.15 -0.25
N PHE A 59 1.43 -9.04 -0.54
CA PHE A 59 0.83 -7.77 -0.99
C PHE A 59 0.89 -6.67 0.08
N ILE A 60 0.74 -7.04 1.36
CA ILE A 60 0.93 -6.09 2.47
C ILE A 60 2.38 -5.58 2.48
N LEU A 61 3.38 -6.46 2.35
CA LEU A 61 4.78 -6.05 2.27
C LEU A 61 5.04 -5.12 1.09
N LEU A 62 4.55 -5.49 -0.11
CA LEU A 62 4.69 -4.66 -1.32
C LEU A 62 4.13 -3.27 -1.12
N ALA A 63 2.92 -3.17 -0.55
CA ALA A 63 2.27 -1.90 -0.27
C ALA A 63 3.05 -1.06 0.76
N GLY A 64 3.60 -1.70 1.80
CA GLY A 64 4.46 -1.04 2.78
C GLY A 64 5.74 -0.48 2.17
N LEU A 65 6.45 -1.30 1.39
CA LEU A 65 7.68 -0.90 0.71
C LEU A 65 7.43 0.21 -0.33
N LEU A 66 6.32 0.17 -1.07
CA LEU A 66 5.95 1.22 -2.01
C LEU A 66 5.70 2.55 -1.29
N ASN A 67 4.98 2.52 -0.17
CA ASN A 67 4.78 3.72 0.66
C ASN A 67 6.12 4.28 1.18
N LEU A 68 7.02 3.43 1.68
CA LEU A 68 8.35 3.85 2.14
C LEU A 68 9.18 4.44 1.00
N GLY A 69 9.19 3.81 -0.17
CA GLY A 69 9.88 4.30 -1.36
C GLY A 69 9.35 5.67 -1.79
N ILE A 70 8.03 5.83 -1.92
CA ILE A 70 7.44 7.13 -2.24
C ILE A 70 7.80 8.16 -1.16
N GLY A 71 7.66 7.83 0.12
CA GLY A 71 8.01 8.73 1.21
C GLY A 71 9.48 9.15 1.20
N ALA A 72 10.41 8.25 0.87
CA ALA A 72 11.84 8.57 0.77
C ALA A 72 12.14 9.53 -0.39
N TYR A 73 11.55 9.29 -1.55
CA TYR A 73 11.82 10.03 -2.80
C TYR A 73 10.74 11.04 -3.17
N PHE A 74 9.88 11.43 -2.22
CA PHE A 74 8.81 12.39 -2.46
C PHE A 74 9.38 13.75 -2.82
N THR A 75 9.13 14.22 -4.05
CA THR A 75 9.59 15.52 -4.57
C THR A 75 8.41 16.46 -4.80
N ASN A 76 8.68 17.77 -4.72
CA ASN A 76 7.66 18.78 -5.00
C ASN A 76 7.45 18.91 -6.51
N ARG A 77 6.19 18.90 -6.95
CA ARG A 77 5.83 19.21 -8.33
C ARG A 77 5.52 20.69 -8.49
N ILE A 78 6.07 21.29 -9.53
CA ILE A 78 5.92 22.73 -9.82
C ILE A 78 4.49 23.01 -10.30
N HIS A 79 3.99 22.18 -11.24
CA HIS A 79 2.69 22.37 -11.85
C HIS A 79 1.55 21.88 -10.95
N SER A 80 0.46 22.65 -10.91
CA SER A 80 -0.72 22.35 -10.07
C SER A 80 -1.38 21.01 -10.43
N TRP A 81 -1.49 20.68 -11.73
CA TRP A 81 -2.03 19.40 -12.19
C TRP A 81 -1.18 18.20 -11.76
N ALA A 82 0.17 18.32 -11.84
CA ALA A 82 1.07 17.28 -11.41
C ALA A 82 0.98 17.01 -9.88
N ARG A 83 0.79 18.09 -9.09
CA ARG A 83 0.50 17.96 -7.65
C ARG A 83 -0.83 17.26 -7.38
N ALA A 84 -1.86 17.58 -8.15
CA ALA A 84 -3.16 16.92 -8.02
C ALA A 84 -3.06 15.42 -8.33
N LEU A 85 -2.37 15.03 -9.40
CA LEU A 85 -2.10 13.62 -9.74
C LEU A 85 -1.30 12.92 -8.65
N GLN A 86 -0.28 13.57 -8.10
CA GLN A 86 0.54 13.04 -7.02
C GLN A 86 -0.29 12.79 -5.75
N LEU A 87 -1.16 13.71 -5.37
CA LEU A 87 -2.05 13.55 -4.22
C LEU A 87 -3.07 12.44 -4.44
N LEU A 88 -3.67 12.38 -5.62
CA LEU A 88 -4.61 11.32 -5.99
C LEU A 88 -3.93 9.96 -6.00
N GLY A 89 -2.71 9.87 -6.56
CA GLY A 89 -1.89 8.66 -6.53
C GLY A 89 -1.58 8.19 -5.11
N SER A 90 -1.24 9.14 -4.21
CA SER A 90 -1.01 8.86 -2.79
C SER A 90 -2.26 8.28 -2.11
N LEU A 91 -3.43 8.87 -2.38
CA LEU A 91 -4.70 8.39 -1.83
C LEU A 91 -4.98 6.94 -2.26
N PHE A 92 -4.77 6.62 -3.54
CA PHE A 92 -4.95 5.27 -4.06
C PHE A 92 -4.00 4.27 -3.42
N ILE A 93 -2.74 4.63 -3.21
CA ILE A 93 -1.75 3.76 -2.56
C ILE A 93 -2.11 3.49 -1.10
N PHE A 94 -2.56 4.52 -0.36
CA PHE A 94 -3.05 4.32 1.00
C PHE A 94 -4.29 3.41 1.05
N ALA A 95 -5.28 3.66 0.18
CA ALA A 95 -6.48 2.83 0.09
C ALA A 95 -6.15 1.38 -0.25
N ALA A 96 -5.26 1.13 -1.21
CA ALA A 96 -4.83 -0.21 -1.58
C ALA A 96 -4.16 -0.96 -0.42
N SER A 97 -3.32 -0.26 0.36
CA SER A 97 -2.66 -0.85 1.53
C SER A 97 -3.67 -1.33 2.58
N ILE A 98 -4.74 -0.56 2.80
CA ILE A 98 -5.83 -0.93 3.70
C ILE A 98 -6.61 -2.12 3.12
N LEU A 99 -6.92 -2.10 1.82
CA LEU A 99 -7.60 -3.21 1.15
C LEU A 99 -6.83 -4.53 1.29
N PHE A 100 -5.52 -4.53 1.14
CA PHE A 100 -4.70 -5.73 1.32
C PHE A 100 -4.69 -6.25 2.75
N LEU A 101 -4.68 -5.37 3.76
CA LEU A 101 -4.81 -5.77 5.15
C LEU A 101 -6.17 -6.43 5.42
N ILE A 102 -7.26 -5.85 4.92
CA ILE A 102 -8.60 -6.43 5.07
C ILE A 102 -8.69 -7.76 4.30
N ALA A 103 -8.18 -7.81 3.08
CA ALA A 103 -8.17 -9.01 2.25
C ALA A 103 -7.45 -10.18 2.92
N PHE A 104 -6.38 -9.93 3.67
CA PHE A 104 -5.65 -10.97 4.40
C PHE A 104 -6.52 -11.72 5.39
N PHE A 105 -7.39 -11.02 6.13
CA PHE A 105 -8.27 -11.64 7.11
C PHE A 105 -9.59 -12.17 6.54
N TYR A 106 -10.06 -11.56 5.44
CA TYR A 106 -11.38 -11.84 4.89
C TYR A 106 -11.39 -12.93 3.81
N GLU A 107 -10.51 -12.80 2.80
CA GLU A 107 -10.58 -13.65 1.61
C GLU A 107 -10.27 -15.14 1.85
N PRO A 108 -9.29 -15.54 2.70
CA PRO A 108 -9.04 -16.96 2.97
C PRO A 108 -10.21 -17.70 3.62
N ASN A 109 -11.12 -16.96 4.28
CA ASN A 109 -12.27 -17.53 4.99
C ASN A 109 -13.53 -17.65 4.12
N LEU A 110 -13.50 -17.18 2.87
CA LEU A 110 -14.66 -17.26 1.96
C LEU A 110 -14.95 -18.68 1.45
N GLY A 111 -14.06 -19.64 1.69
CA GLY A 111 -14.21 -21.03 1.26
C GLY A 111 -14.11 -21.24 -0.27
N ASN A 112 -13.82 -20.21 -1.03
CA ASN A 112 -13.59 -20.21 -2.47
C ASN A 112 -12.38 -19.36 -2.83
N LEU A 113 -11.94 -19.40 -4.10
CA LEU A 113 -10.82 -18.60 -4.58
C LEU A 113 -11.25 -17.21 -5.09
N HIS A 114 -12.44 -16.74 -4.70
CA HIS A 114 -12.90 -15.41 -5.06
C HIS A 114 -12.15 -14.34 -4.23
N THR A 115 -11.53 -13.37 -4.89
CA THR A 115 -10.57 -12.44 -4.29
C THR A 115 -10.88 -10.99 -4.65
N PRO A 116 -12.09 -10.48 -4.33
CA PRO A 116 -12.54 -9.17 -4.78
C PRO A 116 -11.69 -8.03 -4.21
N LEU A 117 -11.35 -8.09 -2.93
CA LEU A 117 -10.57 -7.02 -2.28
C LEU A 117 -9.15 -6.94 -2.82
N SER A 118 -8.52 -8.11 -3.04
CA SER A 118 -7.17 -8.16 -3.64
C SER A 118 -7.16 -7.67 -5.08
N HIS A 119 -8.18 -7.98 -5.88
CA HIS A 119 -8.31 -7.44 -7.23
C HIS A 119 -8.40 -5.91 -7.21
N TRP A 120 -9.33 -5.37 -6.44
CA TRP A 120 -9.47 -3.92 -6.30
C TRP A 120 -8.20 -3.28 -5.74
N GLY A 121 -7.58 -3.89 -4.72
CA GLY A 121 -6.31 -3.43 -4.16
C GLY A 121 -5.20 -3.37 -5.20
N THR A 122 -5.09 -4.39 -6.07
CA THR A 122 -4.07 -4.45 -7.13
C THR A 122 -4.28 -3.36 -8.18
N TYR A 123 -5.51 -3.16 -8.67
CA TYR A 123 -5.80 -2.08 -9.63
C TYR A 123 -5.57 -0.70 -9.00
N THR A 124 -5.98 -0.52 -7.76
CA THR A 124 -5.84 0.74 -7.04
C THR A 124 -4.36 1.09 -6.83
N ILE A 125 -3.52 0.13 -6.38
CA ILE A 125 -2.09 0.39 -6.17
C ILE A 125 -1.35 0.64 -7.48
N ALA A 126 -1.69 -0.11 -8.54
CA ALA A 126 -1.11 0.10 -9.87
C ALA A 126 -1.45 1.48 -10.43
N THR A 127 -2.73 1.87 -10.36
CA THR A 127 -3.19 3.21 -10.76
C THR A 127 -2.47 4.30 -9.95
N GLY A 128 -2.38 4.14 -8.63
CA GLY A 128 -1.66 5.07 -7.76
C GLY A 128 -0.19 5.24 -8.14
N ALA A 129 0.50 4.12 -8.41
CA ALA A 129 1.90 4.15 -8.86
C ALA A 129 2.06 4.86 -10.22
N VAL A 130 1.19 4.57 -11.20
CA VAL A 130 1.20 5.23 -12.53
C VAL A 130 0.98 6.74 -12.38
N LEU A 131 0.04 7.17 -11.55
CA LEU A 131 -0.20 8.60 -11.30
C LEU A 131 1.02 9.30 -10.71
N HIS A 132 1.75 8.64 -9.80
CA HIS A 132 3.03 9.15 -9.28
C HIS A 132 4.09 9.27 -10.35
N VAL A 133 4.23 8.27 -11.24
CA VAL A 133 5.19 8.31 -12.35
C VAL A 133 4.83 9.44 -13.32
N VAL A 134 3.57 9.50 -13.78
CA VAL A 134 3.10 10.53 -14.73
C VAL A 134 3.28 11.94 -14.14
N SER A 135 2.98 12.12 -12.86
CA SER A 135 3.21 13.40 -12.18
C SER A 135 4.68 13.81 -12.16
N GLY A 136 5.61 12.87 -12.41
CA GLY A 136 7.06 13.08 -12.40
C GLY A 136 7.69 13.39 -13.73
N VAL A 137 7.00 13.14 -14.84
CA VAL A 137 7.58 13.26 -16.20
C VAL A 137 7.98 14.67 -16.54
N ASP A 138 7.28 15.69 -16.05
CA ASP A 138 7.61 17.10 -16.32
C ASP A 138 8.69 17.68 -15.41
N ALA A 139 9.31 16.87 -14.55
CA ALA A 139 10.36 17.32 -13.64
C ALA A 139 11.78 16.98 -14.15
N ALA A 140 11.87 16.32 -15.31
CA ALA A 140 13.11 16.00 -16.00
C ALA A 140 13.36 17.00 -17.12
#